data_fc2d25389aa9204f9257282bee1113cc
#
_entry.id   fc2d25389aa9204f9257282bee1113cc
#
_cell.length_a   1.000
_cell.length_b   1.000
_cell.length_c   1.000
_cell.angle_alpha   90.00
_cell.angle_beta   90.00
_cell.angle_gamma   90.00
#
_symmetry.space_group_name_H-M   'P 1'
#
loop_
_entity.id
_entity.type
_entity.pdbx_description
1 polymer ?
#
loop_
_entity_poly.entity_id
_entity_poly.type
_entity_poly.pdbx_seq_one_letter_code
_entity_poly.pdbx_strand_id
1 'polypeptide(L)'
;ERQYPYYRIYVKNSSHPDMDLGLKFNISYNGFFINASFQGEHGYKQNLKEYYTLENSTLQKFQRYHLYETWTPENPNARYPRLKFATSNDNNRKESTFWIEDCSFIRLKSLNFGYQFPKKWIKKLHLSSASIAFQASNVFTLSNLKNMDPESLRGYPIQKSYGATLNLSF
;
A
#
# COMPACT_ATOMS: atom_id res chain seq x y z
N GLU A 1 27.06 32.43 23.40
CA GLU A 1 26.05 31.39 23.00
C GLU A 1 24.97 32.07 22.20
N ARG A 2 24.87 31.76 20.89
CA ARG A 2 23.77 32.24 20.05
C ARG A 2 22.58 31.34 20.33
N GLN A 3 21.62 31.81 21.07
CA GLN A 3 20.33 31.17 21.24
C GLN A 3 19.55 31.36 19.94
N TYR A 4 19.49 30.33 19.09
CA TYR A 4 18.63 30.33 17.91
C TYR A 4 17.18 30.18 18.37
N PRO A 5 16.27 31.08 17.93
CA PRO A 5 14.87 30.91 18.25
C PRO A 5 14.37 29.59 17.63
N TYR A 6 13.93 28.68 18.49
CA TYR A 6 13.32 27.43 18.02
C TYR A 6 11.94 27.75 17.47
N TYR A 7 11.83 27.82 16.15
CA TYR A 7 10.53 27.85 15.51
C TYR A 7 9.92 26.45 15.57
N ARG A 8 8.90 26.27 16.39
CA ARG A 8 8.09 25.05 16.37
C ARG A 8 7.04 25.20 15.27
N ILE A 9 7.21 24.46 14.21
CA ILE A 9 6.18 24.33 13.19
C ILE A 9 5.29 23.16 13.61
N TYR A 10 4.05 23.44 13.91
CA TYR A 10 3.05 22.40 14.13
C TYR A 10 2.66 21.83 12.79
N VAL A 11 3.10 20.61 12.50
CA VAL A 11 2.67 19.87 11.32
C VAL A 11 1.54 18.94 11.73
N LYS A 12 0.44 18.97 10.98
CA LYS A 12 -0.66 18.04 11.18
C LYS A 12 -0.12 16.61 10.92
N ASN A 13 0.16 15.89 11.98
CA ASN A 13 0.40 14.46 11.96
C ASN A 13 -0.96 13.80 12.19
N SER A 14 -1.69 13.51 11.13
CA SER A 14 -3.01 12.90 11.24
C SER A 14 -2.85 11.40 11.30
N SER A 15 -3.05 10.83 12.49
CA SER A 15 -3.06 9.36 12.66
C SER A 15 -4.26 8.69 12.00
N HIS A 16 -5.20 9.47 11.52
CA HIS A 16 -6.39 9.01 10.81
C HIS A 16 -6.48 9.75 9.47
N PRO A 17 -6.99 9.11 8.42
CA PRO A 17 -7.24 9.78 7.15
C PRO A 17 -8.29 10.90 7.31
N ASP A 18 -8.17 11.93 6.49
CA ASP A 18 -9.19 12.98 6.41
C ASP A 18 -10.41 12.51 5.60
N MET A 19 -10.20 11.52 4.71
CA MET A 19 -11.23 10.99 3.82
C MET A 19 -10.97 9.51 3.51
N ASP A 20 -12.01 8.68 3.68
CA ASP A 20 -12.05 7.30 3.22
C ASP A 20 -12.86 7.23 1.93
N LEU A 21 -12.31 6.57 0.93
CA LEU A 21 -12.91 6.40 -0.39
C LEU A 21 -13.21 4.93 -0.65
N GLY A 22 -14.45 4.66 -1.06
CA GLY A 22 -14.87 3.35 -1.53
C GLY A 22 -15.62 3.47 -2.85
N LEU A 23 -15.20 2.72 -3.88
CA LEU A 23 -15.83 2.72 -5.17
C LEU A 23 -16.01 1.29 -5.67
N LYS A 24 -17.23 0.95 -6.10
CA LYS A 24 -17.56 -0.37 -6.64
C LYS A 24 -18.17 -0.23 -8.02
N PHE A 25 -17.65 -1.04 -8.94
CA PHE A 25 -18.19 -1.18 -10.30
C PHE A 25 -18.69 -2.60 -10.50
N ASN A 26 -19.89 -2.71 -11.09
CA ASN A 26 -20.46 -3.97 -11.52
C ASN A 26 -20.99 -3.76 -12.93
N ILE A 27 -20.38 -4.42 -13.90
CA ILE A 27 -20.73 -4.31 -15.32
C ILE A 27 -20.99 -5.71 -15.85
N SER A 28 -22.11 -5.88 -16.55
CA SER A 28 -22.44 -7.14 -17.23
C SER A 28 -22.90 -6.84 -18.64
N TYR A 29 -22.34 -7.58 -19.59
CA TYR A 29 -22.71 -7.45 -21.00
C TYR A 29 -22.52 -8.78 -21.74
N ASN A 30 -23.57 -9.28 -22.34
CA ASN A 30 -23.54 -10.46 -23.24
C ASN A 30 -22.86 -11.71 -22.62
N GLY A 31 -23.12 -11.95 -21.32
CA GLY A 31 -22.53 -13.07 -20.58
C GLY A 31 -21.20 -12.73 -19.89
N PHE A 32 -20.50 -11.68 -20.32
CA PHE A 32 -19.33 -11.17 -19.59
C PHE A 32 -19.76 -10.37 -18.36
N PHE A 33 -19.00 -10.50 -17.29
CA PHE A 33 -19.17 -9.67 -16.11
C PHE A 33 -17.84 -9.24 -15.53
N ILE A 34 -17.81 -8.03 -14.99
CA ILE A 34 -16.68 -7.45 -14.27
C ILE A 34 -17.21 -6.80 -13.00
N ASN A 35 -16.66 -7.21 -11.87
CA ASN A 35 -16.90 -6.58 -10.58
C ASN A 35 -15.56 -6.11 -10.04
N ALA A 36 -15.43 -4.83 -9.78
CA ALA A 36 -14.20 -4.24 -9.25
C ALA A 36 -14.53 -3.37 -8.03
N SER A 37 -13.70 -3.47 -6.99
CA SER A 37 -13.81 -2.59 -5.83
C SER A 37 -12.49 -1.91 -5.55
N PHE A 38 -12.55 -0.59 -5.39
CA PHE A 38 -11.45 0.25 -5.00
C PHE A 38 -11.67 0.76 -3.59
N GLN A 39 -10.58 0.87 -2.85
CA GLN A 39 -10.51 1.53 -1.55
C GLN A 39 -9.36 2.51 -1.57
N GLY A 40 -9.54 3.65 -0.93
CA GLY A 40 -8.48 4.65 -0.78
C GLY A 40 -8.64 5.44 0.49
N GLU A 41 -7.54 6.02 0.94
CA GLU A 41 -7.45 6.94 2.06
C GLU A 41 -6.70 8.19 1.62
N HIS A 42 -7.17 9.35 2.02
CA HIS A 42 -6.54 10.63 1.68
C HIS A 42 -6.31 11.47 2.94
N GLY A 43 -5.21 12.24 2.94
CA GLY A 43 -4.85 13.10 4.06
C GLY A 43 -4.23 12.36 5.24
N TYR A 44 -3.79 11.13 5.04
CA TYR A 44 -3.16 10.28 6.05
C TYR A 44 -1.64 10.49 6.04
N LYS A 45 -1.10 11.08 7.12
CA LYS A 45 0.33 11.36 7.26
C LYS A 45 0.88 10.70 8.51
N GLN A 46 2.02 10.02 8.37
CA GLN A 46 2.67 9.31 9.47
C GLN A 46 4.13 9.68 9.60
N ASN A 47 4.59 9.72 10.84
CA ASN A 47 6.02 9.81 11.14
C ASN A 47 6.63 8.41 11.03
N LEU A 48 7.48 8.22 10.04
CA LEU A 48 8.13 6.94 9.74
C LEU A 48 9.61 6.91 10.16
N LYS A 49 10.05 7.84 11.01
CA LYS A 49 11.43 7.97 11.49
C LYS A 49 12.01 6.64 11.99
N GLU A 50 11.28 5.95 12.85
CA GLU A 50 11.73 4.69 13.44
C GLU A 50 12.08 3.63 12.40
N TYR A 51 11.33 3.58 11.30
CA TYR A 51 11.56 2.59 10.23
C TYR A 51 12.81 2.90 9.42
N TYR A 52 13.04 4.17 9.10
CA TYR A 52 14.18 4.58 8.29
C TYR A 52 15.47 4.67 9.07
N THR A 53 15.42 4.98 10.36
CA THR A 53 16.60 5.10 11.22
C THR A 53 16.98 3.83 11.94
N LEU A 54 16.17 2.77 11.86
CA LEU A 54 16.35 1.51 12.59
C LEU A 54 16.53 1.72 14.11
N GLU A 55 15.75 2.65 14.66
CA GLU A 55 15.85 3.03 16.07
C GLU A 55 15.56 1.85 17.01
N ASN A 56 14.65 0.99 16.63
CA ASN A 56 14.25 -0.19 17.38
C ASN A 56 14.62 -1.47 16.63
N SER A 57 15.88 -1.88 16.75
CA SER A 57 16.45 -3.01 16.03
C SER A 57 15.76 -4.35 16.28
N THR A 58 15.01 -4.50 17.38
CA THR A 58 14.27 -5.73 17.70
C THR A 58 12.99 -5.89 16.87
N LEU A 59 12.39 -4.79 16.46
CA LEU A 59 11.13 -4.77 15.71
C LEU A 59 11.30 -4.44 14.22
N GLN A 60 12.45 -3.86 13.85
CA GLN A 60 12.69 -3.35 12.51
C GLN A 60 13.81 -4.12 11.83
N LYS A 61 13.47 -4.74 10.71
CA LYS A 61 14.43 -5.46 9.90
C LYS A 61 15.10 -4.52 8.91
N PHE A 62 16.40 -4.74 8.68
CA PHE A 62 17.14 -4.08 7.62
C PHE A 62 16.49 -4.36 6.26
N GLN A 63 16.17 -3.31 5.53
CA GLN A 63 15.48 -3.37 4.25
C GLN A 63 16.41 -2.93 3.11
N ARG A 64 16.02 -3.27 1.87
CA ARG A 64 16.80 -2.91 0.68
C ARG A 64 17.04 -1.40 0.55
N TYR A 65 16.07 -0.57 0.90
CA TYR A 65 16.22 0.88 0.84
C TYR A 65 17.27 1.43 1.81
N HIS A 66 17.55 0.76 2.91
CA HIS A 66 18.65 1.12 3.79
C HIS A 66 20.02 0.99 3.10
N LEU A 67 20.16 0.05 2.14
CA LEU A 67 21.40 -0.10 1.37
C LEU A 67 21.54 0.95 0.27
N TYR A 68 20.46 1.23 -0.44
CA TYR A 68 20.55 1.98 -1.70
C TYR A 68 20.05 3.41 -1.62
N GLU A 69 19.25 3.75 -0.62
CA GLU A 69 18.63 5.06 -0.48
C GLU A 69 19.14 5.85 0.73
N THR A 70 20.18 5.40 1.42
CA THR A 70 20.84 6.13 2.49
C THR A 70 22.11 6.81 1.99
N TRP A 71 22.44 7.95 2.61
CA TRP A 71 23.60 8.73 2.23
C TRP A 71 24.91 7.97 2.47
N THR A 72 25.76 7.94 1.44
CA THR A 72 27.14 7.49 1.47
C THR A 72 27.99 8.47 0.65
N PRO A 73 29.34 8.47 0.77
CA PRO A 73 30.19 9.29 -0.09
C PRO A 73 29.95 9.05 -1.59
N GLU A 74 29.60 7.82 -1.97
CA GLU A 74 29.32 7.40 -3.33
C GLU A 74 27.89 7.76 -3.78
N ASN A 75 26.99 8.01 -2.82
CA ASN A 75 25.59 8.39 -3.07
C ASN A 75 25.20 9.63 -2.24
N PRO A 76 25.77 10.81 -2.56
CA PRO A 76 25.56 12.03 -1.78
C PRO A 76 24.14 12.61 -1.90
N ASN A 77 23.38 12.24 -2.93
CA ASN A 77 22.00 12.69 -3.16
C ASN A 77 20.95 11.69 -2.69
N ALA A 78 21.32 10.77 -1.81
CA ALA A 78 20.39 9.79 -1.24
C ALA A 78 19.22 10.46 -0.51
N ARG A 79 18.07 9.78 -0.52
CA ARG A 79 16.85 10.27 0.14
C ARG A 79 16.96 10.34 1.65
N TYR A 80 17.65 9.37 2.26
CA TYR A 80 17.76 9.25 3.71
C TYR A 80 19.15 9.58 4.18
N PRO A 81 19.29 10.09 5.42
CA PRO A 81 20.60 10.38 5.99
C PRO A 81 21.40 9.09 6.23
N ARG A 82 22.70 9.26 6.46
CA ARG A 82 23.61 8.17 6.78
C ARG A 82 23.12 7.34 7.95
N LEU A 83 23.13 6.03 7.81
CA LEU A 83 22.87 5.10 8.91
C LEU A 83 24.03 5.15 9.91
N LYS A 84 23.71 5.26 11.18
CA LYS A 84 24.64 5.25 12.30
C LYS A 84 24.10 4.39 13.43
N PHE A 85 24.99 3.88 14.26
CA PHE A 85 24.58 3.31 15.54
C PHE A 85 23.87 4.37 16.39
N ALA A 86 22.86 3.95 17.15
CA ALA A 86 22.10 4.85 18.01
C ALA A 86 23.00 5.49 19.04
N THR A 87 23.10 6.82 19.01
CA THR A 87 23.71 7.65 20.05
C THR A 87 22.69 8.68 20.52
N SER A 88 22.77 9.10 21.79
CA SER A 88 21.80 10.00 22.40
C SER A 88 21.73 11.40 21.74
N ASN A 89 22.75 11.80 20.98
CA ASN A 89 22.87 13.12 20.34
C ASN A 89 22.87 13.06 18.81
N ASP A 90 22.28 12.04 18.20
CA ASP A 90 22.21 11.95 16.74
C ASP A 90 21.14 12.89 16.16
N ASN A 91 21.58 13.93 15.45
CA ASN A 91 20.68 14.88 14.79
C ASN A 91 19.73 14.20 13.77
N ASN A 92 20.16 13.11 13.14
CA ASN A 92 19.36 12.38 12.17
C ASN A 92 18.17 11.66 12.81
N ARG A 93 18.14 11.54 14.13
CA ARG A 93 17.07 10.88 14.89
C ARG A 93 16.14 11.84 15.62
N LYS A 94 16.39 13.15 15.50
CA LYS A 94 15.49 14.16 16.08
C LYS A 94 14.16 14.16 15.32
N GLU A 95 13.09 14.40 16.08
CA GLU A 95 11.76 14.62 15.49
C GLU A 95 11.80 15.81 14.55
N SER A 96 11.36 15.59 13.32
CA SER A 96 11.31 16.63 12.29
C SER A 96 10.26 16.31 11.23
N THR A 97 9.88 17.31 10.47
CA THR A 97 8.97 17.18 9.33
C THR A 97 9.53 16.31 8.22
N PHE A 98 10.84 16.11 8.19
CA PHE A 98 11.54 15.26 7.24
C PHE A 98 11.04 13.81 7.27
N TRP A 99 10.64 13.32 8.44
CA TRP A 99 10.18 11.96 8.65
C TRP A 99 8.68 11.76 8.46
N ILE A 100 7.95 12.85 8.19
CA ILE A 100 6.50 12.77 7.97
C ILE A 100 6.25 12.49 6.49
N GLU A 101 5.75 11.30 6.22
CA GLU A 101 5.41 10.83 4.88
C GLU A 101 3.90 10.85 4.66
N ASP A 102 3.50 11.11 3.42
CA ASP A 102 2.12 10.99 2.98
C ASP A 102 1.82 9.52 2.66
N CYS A 103 0.95 8.93 3.47
CA CYS A 103 0.52 7.54 3.35
C CYS A 103 -0.81 7.40 2.60
N SER A 104 -1.28 8.45 1.94
CA SER A 104 -2.48 8.41 1.10
C SER A 104 -2.33 7.38 -0.02
N PHE A 105 -3.39 6.65 -0.31
CA PHE A 105 -3.37 5.62 -1.34
C PHE A 105 -4.74 5.37 -1.99
N ILE A 106 -4.71 4.74 -3.15
CA ILE A 106 -5.86 4.09 -3.79
C ILE A 106 -5.44 2.68 -4.19
N ARG A 107 -6.24 1.69 -3.81
CA ARG A 107 -5.99 0.26 -4.06
C ARG A 107 -7.15 -0.40 -4.78
N LEU A 108 -6.85 -1.20 -5.80
CA LEU A 108 -7.80 -2.16 -6.35
C LEU A 108 -7.85 -3.38 -5.41
N LYS A 109 -8.84 -3.37 -4.51
CA LYS A 109 -9.03 -4.39 -3.45
C LYS A 109 -9.47 -5.72 -4.02
N SER A 110 -10.45 -5.71 -4.92
CA SER A 110 -10.93 -6.92 -5.56
C SER A 110 -11.26 -6.65 -7.02
N LEU A 111 -10.93 -7.63 -7.83
CA LEU A 111 -11.33 -7.72 -9.23
C LEU A 111 -11.87 -9.13 -9.46
N ASN A 112 -13.06 -9.22 -10.00
CA ASN A 112 -13.66 -10.47 -10.44
C ASN A 112 -14.22 -10.25 -11.84
N PHE A 113 -13.67 -10.94 -12.83
CA PHE A 113 -14.19 -10.90 -14.18
C PHE A 113 -14.38 -12.33 -14.70
N GLY A 114 -15.41 -12.52 -15.51
CA GLY A 114 -15.71 -13.84 -16.00
C GLY A 114 -16.75 -13.83 -17.10
N TYR A 115 -17.14 -15.05 -17.45
CA TYR A 115 -18.11 -15.29 -18.50
C TYR A 115 -19.13 -16.34 -18.06
N GLN A 116 -20.39 -16.02 -18.20
CA GLN A 116 -21.49 -16.94 -18.00
C GLN A 116 -21.90 -17.52 -19.35
N PHE A 117 -21.81 -18.82 -19.47
CA PHE A 117 -22.09 -19.50 -20.73
C PHE A 117 -23.59 -19.44 -21.09
N PRO A 118 -23.94 -19.19 -22.37
CA PRO A 118 -25.32 -19.17 -22.83
C PRO A 118 -25.98 -20.52 -22.64
N LYS A 119 -27.27 -20.53 -22.28
CA LYS A 119 -28.06 -21.76 -22.10
C LYS A 119 -28.00 -22.69 -23.28
N LYS A 120 -27.91 -22.19 -24.52
CA LYS A 120 -27.79 -22.99 -25.74
C LYS A 120 -26.57 -23.93 -25.74
N TRP A 121 -25.45 -23.51 -25.17
CA TRP A 121 -24.21 -24.28 -25.15
C TRP A 121 -24.22 -25.34 -24.05
N ILE A 122 -24.71 -24.97 -22.86
CA ILE A 122 -24.67 -25.83 -21.67
C ILE A 122 -25.78 -26.89 -21.66
N LYS A 123 -26.89 -26.67 -22.39
CA LYS A 123 -28.00 -27.59 -22.47
C LYS A 123 -27.59 -28.96 -23.06
N LYS A 124 -26.63 -28.97 -24.00
CA LYS A 124 -26.06 -30.20 -24.57
C LYS A 124 -25.27 -31.02 -23.53
N LEU A 125 -24.82 -30.40 -22.44
CA LEU A 125 -24.07 -31.03 -21.37
C LEU A 125 -24.96 -31.37 -20.15
N HIS A 126 -26.28 -31.23 -20.27
CA HIS A 126 -27.25 -31.40 -19.17
C HIS A 126 -26.99 -30.49 -17.96
N LEU A 127 -26.39 -29.33 -18.20
CA LEU A 127 -26.13 -28.32 -17.17
C LEU A 127 -27.23 -27.26 -17.15
N SER A 128 -27.66 -26.86 -15.96
CA SER A 128 -28.57 -25.74 -15.76
C SER A 128 -27.87 -24.38 -15.81
N SER A 129 -26.62 -24.30 -15.33
CA SER A 129 -25.76 -23.11 -15.49
C SER A 129 -24.28 -23.48 -15.53
N ALA A 130 -23.49 -22.65 -16.21
CA ALA A 130 -22.03 -22.77 -16.21
C ALA A 130 -21.40 -21.36 -16.30
N SER A 131 -20.35 -21.12 -15.54
CA SER A 131 -19.59 -19.89 -15.64
C SER A 131 -18.12 -20.13 -15.29
N ILE A 132 -17.24 -19.33 -15.89
CA ILE A 132 -15.83 -19.26 -15.54
C ILE A 132 -15.53 -17.84 -15.05
N ALA A 133 -14.77 -17.71 -13.99
CA ALA A 133 -14.38 -16.42 -13.45
C ALA A 133 -12.91 -16.43 -13.02
N PHE A 134 -12.26 -15.29 -13.19
CA PHE A 134 -10.95 -15.00 -12.65
C PHE A 134 -11.12 -13.96 -11.53
N GLN A 135 -10.49 -14.24 -10.40
CA GLN A 135 -10.53 -13.39 -9.22
C GLN A 135 -9.12 -12.93 -8.87
N ALA A 136 -9.00 -11.68 -8.51
CA ALA A 136 -7.74 -11.12 -8.02
C ALA A 136 -8.00 -10.17 -6.86
N SER A 137 -7.12 -10.18 -5.87
CA SER A 137 -7.19 -9.26 -4.73
C SER A 137 -5.91 -8.47 -4.59
N ASN A 138 -6.05 -7.20 -4.18
CA ASN A 138 -4.94 -6.27 -3.93
C ASN A 138 -4.00 -6.13 -5.14
N VAL A 139 -4.56 -6.05 -6.34
CA VAL A 139 -3.85 -6.13 -7.62
C VAL A 139 -2.80 -5.05 -7.76
N PHE A 140 -3.19 -3.82 -7.47
CA PHE A 140 -2.26 -2.69 -7.46
C PHE A 140 -2.65 -1.65 -6.41
N THR A 141 -1.66 -0.86 -6.00
CA THR A 141 -1.81 0.27 -5.09
C THR A 141 -1.09 1.47 -5.69
N LEU A 142 -1.78 2.59 -5.75
CA LEU A 142 -1.21 3.89 -6.10
C LEU A 142 -0.99 4.63 -4.79
N SER A 143 0.26 4.99 -4.49
CA SER A 143 0.65 5.74 -3.30
C SER A 143 1.94 6.49 -3.56
N ASN A 144 2.16 7.58 -2.84
CA ASN A 144 3.44 8.30 -2.82
C ASN A 144 4.48 7.57 -1.96
N LEU A 145 4.03 6.69 -1.07
CA LEU A 145 4.91 5.90 -0.21
C LEU A 145 5.58 4.78 -1.02
N LYS A 146 6.91 4.81 -1.11
CA LYS A 146 7.66 3.91 -2.03
C LYS A 146 8.08 2.59 -1.41
N ASN A 147 8.46 2.61 -0.13
CA ASN A 147 9.19 1.51 0.49
C ASN A 147 8.34 0.68 1.47
N MET A 148 7.10 1.05 1.68
CA MET A 148 6.18 0.40 2.61
C MET A 148 4.79 0.32 2.01
N ASP A 149 3.99 -0.61 2.49
CA ASP A 149 2.57 -0.67 2.17
C ASP A 149 1.83 0.42 2.98
N PRO A 150 1.11 1.35 2.34
CA PRO A 150 0.49 2.48 3.03
C PRO A 150 -0.63 2.07 4.00
N GLU A 151 -1.28 0.94 3.77
CA GLU A 151 -2.35 0.42 4.62
C GLU A 151 -1.81 -0.40 5.81
N SER A 152 -0.63 -1.02 5.66
CA SER A 152 -0.03 -1.88 6.70
C SER A 152 1.36 -1.43 7.12
N LEU A 153 1.52 -0.16 7.44
CA LEU A 153 2.81 0.47 7.78
C LEU A 153 3.65 -0.29 8.81
N ARG A 154 3.00 -0.92 9.80
CA ARG A 154 3.65 -1.63 10.91
C ARG A 154 3.56 -3.14 10.82
N GLY A 155 2.92 -3.66 9.77
CA GLY A 155 2.67 -5.08 9.59
C GLY A 155 3.35 -5.67 8.38
N TYR A 156 2.95 -6.88 8.05
CA TYR A 156 3.32 -7.48 6.77
C TYR A 156 2.58 -6.76 5.64
N PRO A 157 3.25 -6.52 4.50
CA PRO A 157 2.61 -5.97 3.31
C PRO A 157 1.41 -6.83 2.91
N ILE A 158 0.35 -6.18 2.48
CA ILE A 158 -0.86 -6.87 2.03
C ILE A 158 -0.54 -7.67 0.78
N GLN A 159 -0.84 -8.96 0.83
CA GLN A 159 -0.52 -9.89 -0.26
C GLN A 159 -1.50 -9.75 -1.43
N LYS A 160 -0.98 -9.94 -2.63
CA LYS A 160 -1.79 -10.12 -3.83
C LYS A 160 -2.22 -11.57 -3.92
N SER A 161 -3.46 -11.82 -4.29
CA SER A 161 -3.95 -13.16 -4.56
C SER A 161 -4.63 -13.22 -5.93
N TYR A 162 -4.53 -14.37 -6.56
CA TYR A 162 -5.13 -14.67 -7.87
C TYR A 162 -5.78 -16.05 -7.81
N GLY A 163 -6.93 -16.17 -8.41
CA GLY A 163 -7.67 -17.41 -8.45
C GLY A 163 -8.52 -17.53 -9.73
N ALA A 164 -8.84 -18.75 -10.10
CA ALA A 164 -9.81 -19.04 -11.13
C ALA A 164 -10.89 -19.96 -10.57
N THR A 165 -12.14 -19.73 -10.93
CA THR A 165 -13.29 -20.47 -10.47
C THR A 165 -14.11 -20.94 -11.66
N LEU A 166 -14.45 -22.22 -11.69
CA LEU A 166 -15.40 -22.80 -12.62
C LEU A 166 -16.65 -23.23 -11.82
N ASN A 167 -17.79 -22.63 -12.13
CA ASN A 167 -19.07 -22.99 -11.52
C ASN A 167 -19.90 -23.78 -12.51
N LEU A 168 -20.34 -24.96 -12.11
CA LEU A 168 -21.21 -25.83 -12.88
C LEU A 168 -22.42 -26.22 -12.02
N SER A 169 -23.63 -26.09 -12.56
CA SER A 169 -24.86 -26.53 -11.90
C SER A 169 -25.59 -27.51 -12.81
N PHE A 170 -26.05 -28.61 -12.26
CA PHE A 170 -26.77 -29.67 -12.96
C PHE A 170 -28.26 -29.54 -12.77
#